data_64b0c648fd16de48ae46e14415c5bee0
#
_entry.id   64b0c648fd16de48ae46e14415c5bee0
#
_cell.length_a   1.000
_cell.length_b   1.000
_cell.length_c   1.000
_cell.angle_alpha   90.00
_cell.angle_beta   90.00
_cell.angle_gamma   90.00
#
_symmetry.space_group_name_H-M   'P 1'
#
loop_
_entity.id
_entity.type
_entity.pdbx_description
1 polymer ?
#
loop_
_entity_poly.entity_id
_entity_poly.type
_entity_poly.pdbx_seq_one_letter_code
_entity_poly.pdbx_strand_id
1 'polypeptide(L)'
;MEIKINHELWMDSRVAFQSVAEFHFEWMPNQHAVLEVDGYTDRDILYGKETIYDSKIRIWKEQNNETLFYGYVVNVTEEVAGRLKHIQIKAESASCRLDQNPKSRSFQAVDQTYAETARKAVEDSGGQIICTEGNEMPIKKPVIQYGETVWAFTRRLASHLGTCVVPDITSGEPALWFGMRNGSAIPPFSENEYTIQIARTEHGDGKQTETGYETESRAYYKLGDKVVFGGQRLHIYGVSARFQHGELIFRYLLKSRADYAKLYQEQFTGLGLTGTVVDVRKEEVQVALDIDGGKTTGEYYYDWYPVTGNALYAMPEKGARVEVYFGSRDEQRGFGGECFLNASDYRDFYIFRQLNAVNRSRINLFDQNVYFSGAEKNNLSLSDGYISMGNSRNLEISSRKNIIMGAKKVVVIALDELNICQD
;
A
#
# COMPACT_ATOMS: atom_id res chain seq x y z
N MET A 1 28.03 0.93 -25.90
CA MET A 1 29.14 0.40 -26.73
C MET A 1 29.04 -1.10 -26.72
N GLU A 2 28.86 -1.70 -27.87
CA GLU A 2 28.69 -3.15 -28.00
C GLU A 2 30.04 -3.87 -27.92
N ILE A 3 30.10 -4.88 -27.08
CA ILE A 3 31.28 -5.76 -26.98
C ILE A 3 30.83 -7.23 -26.92
N LYS A 4 31.65 -8.11 -27.47
CA LYS A 4 31.48 -9.56 -27.35
C LYS A 4 32.09 -10.02 -26.04
N ILE A 5 31.22 -10.55 -25.13
CA ILE A 5 31.67 -11.02 -23.80
C ILE A 5 32.41 -12.37 -23.94
N ASN A 6 31.80 -13.28 -24.68
CA ASN A 6 32.36 -14.59 -25.04
C ASN A 6 31.82 -15.01 -26.42
N HIS A 7 32.00 -16.27 -26.80
CA HIS A 7 31.51 -16.78 -28.09
C HIS A 7 29.98 -16.82 -28.22
N GLU A 8 29.23 -16.70 -27.10
CA GLU A 8 27.75 -16.80 -27.07
C GLU A 8 27.04 -15.48 -26.78
N LEU A 9 27.70 -14.54 -26.09
CA LEU A 9 27.06 -13.34 -25.53
C LEU A 9 27.66 -12.04 -26.03
N TRP A 10 26.78 -11.09 -26.26
CA TRP A 10 27.07 -9.68 -26.47
C TRP A 10 26.54 -8.83 -25.33
N MET A 11 27.21 -7.72 -25.09
CA MET A 11 26.81 -6.70 -24.14
C MET A 11 26.86 -5.31 -24.77
N ASP A 12 25.82 -4.51 -24.53
CA ASP A 12 25.85 -3.07 -24.75
C ASP A 12 25.81 -2.36 -23.41
N SER A 13 26.85 -1.56 -23.15
CA SER A 13 26.94 -0.74 -21.95
C SER A 13 27.66 0.58 -22.23
N ARG A 14 27.50 1.55 -21.34
CA ARG A 14 28.33 2.80 -21.41
C ARG A 14 29.76 2.57 -20.97
N VAL A 15 30.00 1.54 -20.18
CA VAL A 15 31.35 1.16 -19.76
C VAL A 15 31.97 0.31 -20.84
N ALA A 16 33.13 0.78 -21.32
CA ALA A 16 33.89 0.11 -22.35
C ALA A 16 34.84 -0.92 -21.73
N PHE A 17 34.43 -2.17 -21.66
CA PHE A 17 35.31 -3.26 -21.30
C PHE A 17 36.23 -3.66 -22.47
N GLN A 18 37.47 -4.01 -22.18
CA GLN A 18 38.38 -4.71 -23.13
C GLN A 18 38.18 -6.22 -23.02
N SER A 19 37.94 -6.72 -21.80
CA SER A 19 37.64 -8.14 -21.55
C SER A 19 36.71 -8.26 -20.34
N VAL A 20 35.79 -9.23 -20.39
CA VAL A 20 34.96 -9.64 -19.27
C VAL A 20 35.56 -10.91 -18.69
N ALA A 21 35.83 -10.89 -17.37
CA ALA A 21 36.40 -12.01 -16.64
C ALA A 21 35.30 -12.87 -16.03
N GLU A 22 34.31 -12.23 -15.40
CA GLU A 22 33.21 -12.91 -14.74
C GLU A 22 31.86 -12.30 -15.15
N PHE A 23 30.86 -13.15 -15.14
CA PHE A 23 29.49 -12.81 -15.43
C PHE A 23 28.61 -13.59 -14.46
N HIS A 24 27.76 -12.88 -13.77
CA HIS A 24 26.74 -13.47 -12.91
C HIS A 24 25.39 -12.79 -13.16
N PHE A 25 24.37 -13.59 -13.36
CA PHE A 25 22.99 -13.14 -13.54
C PHE A 25 22.07 -13.92 -12.62
N GLU A 26 21.15 -13.22 -11.98
CA GLU A 26 20.14 -13.83 -11.12
C GLU A 26 18.75 -13.23 -11.38
N TRP A 27 17.76 -14.09 -11.55
CA TRP A 27 16.37 -13.72 -11.75
C TRP A 27 15.46 -14.56 -10.87
N MET A 28 14.87 -13.92 -9.87
CA MET A 28 14.00 -14.55 -8.86
C MET A 28 12.69 -13.76 -8.72
N PRO A 29 11.57 -14.41 -8.32
CA PRO A 29 10.35 -13.70 -7.95
C PRO A 29 10.57 -12.82 -6.72
N ASN A 30 9.79 -11.74 -6.64
CA ASN A 30 9.81 -10.79 -5.52
C ASN A 30 11.13 -10.03 -5.31
N GLN A 31 12.05 -10.10 -6.26
CA GLN A 31 13.33 -9.40 -6.26
C GLN A 31 13.55 -8.76 -7.62
N HIS A 32 14.30 -7.65 -7.69
CA HIS A 32 14.82 -7.18 -8.96
C HIS A 32 15.84 -8.18 -9.47
N ALA A 33 15.81 -8.48 -10.76
CA ALA A 33 16.85 -9.32 -11.32
C ALA A 33 18.19 -8.57 -11.28
N VAL A 34 19.25 -9.29 -10.96
CA VAL A 34 20.60 -8.72 -10.78
C VAL A 34 21.53 -9.24 -11.87
N LEU A 35 22.33 -8.35 -12.40
CA LEU A 35 23.46 -8.65 -13.29
C LEU A 35 24.74 -8.10 -12.66
N GLU A 36 25.75 -8.93 -12.52
CA GLU A 36 27.08 -8.54 -12.12
C GLU A 36 28.06 -8.92 -13.24
N VAL A 37 28.84 -7.94 -13.67
CA VAL A 37 29.87 -8.11 -14.70
C VAL A 37 31.19 -7.57 -14.17
N ASP A 38 32.18 -8.39 -14.24
CA ASP A 38 33.53 -8.11 -13.80
C ASP A 38 34.49 -8.21 -14.98
N GLY A 39 35.42 -7.26 -15.11
CA GLY A 39 36.31 -7.23 -16.24
C GLY A 39 37.37 -6.11 -16.20
N TYR A 40 38.00 -5.91 -17.30
CA TYR A 40 39.14 -4.99 -17.39
C TYR A 40 38.94 -3.94 -18.50
N THR A 41 39.48 -2.73 -18.28
CA THR A 41 39.55 -1.66 -19.26
C THR A 41 40.83 -0.83 -19.09
N ASP A 42 41.27 -0.15 -20.14
CA ASP A 42 42.31 0.86 -20.10
C ASP A 42 41.76 2.29 -20.10
N ARG A 43 40.44 2.45 -20.15
CA ARG A 43 39.74 3.74 -20.24
C ARG A 43 39.39 4.29 -18.88
N ASP A 44 39.40 5.63 -18.78
CA ASP A 44 38.90 6.32 -17.59
C ASP A 44 37.37 6.34 -17.57
N ILE A 45 36.77 5.70 -16.61
CA ILE A 45 35.31 5.58 -16.52
C ILE A 45 34.70 6.66 -15.64
N LEU A 46 35.40 7.10 -14.61
CA LEU A 46 34.85 7.95 -13.55
C LEU A 46 34.80 9.46 -13.88
N TYR A 47 35.31 9.90 -15.05
CA TYR A 47 35.29 11.33 -15.39
C TYR A 47 33.95 11.88 -15.90
N GLY A 48 32.91 11.03 -16.05
CA GLY A 48 31.56 11.43 -16.39
C GLY A 48 30.57 10.96 -15.36
N LYS A 49 30.70 11.37 -14.08
CA LYS A 49 29.94 10.84 -12.92
C LYS A 49 28.41 10.77 -13.08
N GLU A 50 27.84 11.70 -13.86
CA GLU A 50 26.37 11.76 -14.04
C GLU A 50 25.85 10.78 -15.11
N THR A 51 26.72 10.12 -15.86
CA THR A 51 26.28 9.35 -17.05
C THR A 51 26.35 7.84 -16.91
N ILE A 52 27.03 7.32 -15.90
CA ILE A 52 27.16 5.85 -15.70
C ILE A 52 26.04 5.31 -14.83
N TYR A 53 25.78 5.97 -13.69
CA TYR A 53 24.63 5.66 -12.86
C TYR A 53 23.36 5.96 -13.67
N ASP A 54 22.41 5.06 -13.60
CA ASP A 54 21.19 5.11 -14.39
C ASP A 54 21.36 4.85 -15.90
N SER A 55 22.57 4.51 -16.36
CA SER A 55 22.73 4.04 -17.73
C SER A 55 22.17 2.64 -17.91
N LYS A 56 21.63 2.38 -19.09
CA LYS A 56 21.12 1.05 -19.44
C LYS A 56 22.27 0.12 -19.80
N ILE A 57 22.13 -1.16 -19.42
CA ILE A 57 23.00 -2.26 -19.84
C ILE A 57 22.13 -3.38 -20.39
N ARG A 58 22.49 -3.91 -21.55
CA ARG A 58 21.80 -5.02 -22.21
C ARG A 58 22.76 -6.15 -22.50
N ILE A 59 22.31 -7.37 -22.25
CA ILE A 59 23.01 -8.61 -22.62
C ILE A 59 22.09 -9.48 -23.46
N TRP A 60 22.62 -10.01 -24.55
CA TRP A 60 21.86 -10.88 -25.45
C TRP A 60 22.72 -11.99 -26.04
N LYS A 61 22.04 -13.05 -26.49
CA LYS A 61 22.67 -14.18 -27.18
C LYS A 61 23.02 -13.82 -28.62
N GLU A 62 24.21 -14.18 -29.08
CA GLU A 62 24.65 -13.98 -30.46
C GLU A 62 23.76 -14.73 -31.47
N GLN A 63 23.40 -15.97 -31.15
CA GLN A 63 22.75 -16.89 -32.08
C GLN A 63 21.39 -16.38 -32.58
N ASN A 64 20.56 -15.79 -31.71
CA ASN A 64 19.18 -15.40 -32.01
C ASN A 64 18.82 -14.00 -31.57
N ASN A 65 19.79 -13.21 -31.11
CA ASN A 65 19.62 -11.87 -30.55
C ASN A 65 18.62 -11.84 -29.37
N GLU A 66 18.45 -12.98 -28.68
CA GLU A 66 17.57 -13.07 -27.53
C GLU A 66 18.17 -12.33 -26.34
N THR A 67 17.45 -11.33 -25.84
CA THR A 67 17.84 -10.58 -24.65
C THR A 67 17.73 -11.45 -23.40
N LEU A 68 18.84 -11.61 -22.69
CA LEU A 68 18.93 -12.27 -21.40
C LEU A 68 18.67 -11.32 -20.24
N PHE A 69 19.18 -10.09 -20.38
CA PHE A 69 19.04 -9.04 -19.39
C PHE A 69 19.04 -7.66 -20.04
N TYR A 70 18.14 -6.80 -19.58
CA TYR A 70 18.13 -5.39 -19.93
C TYR A 70 17.67 -4.57 -18.73
N GLY A 71 18.58 -3.79 -18.15
CA GLY A 71 18.32 -3.06 -16.91
C GLY A 71 19.19 -1.82 -16.77
N TYR A 72 19.31 -1.34 -15.54
CA TYR A 72 20.05 -0.12 -15.21
C TYR A 72 21.23 -0.43 -14.30
N VAL A 73 22.34 0.24 -14.56
CA VAL A 73 23.55 0.19 -13.73
C VAL A 73 23.25 0.90 -12.40
N VAL A 74 23.37 0.17 -11.30
CA VAL A 74 23.12 0.68 -9.94
C VAL A 74 24.40 0.87 -9.13
N ASN A 75 25.47 0.15 -9.48
CA ASN A 75 26.78 0.29 -8.84
C ASN A 75 27.91 0.06 -9.85
N VAL A 76 28.99 0.81 -9.71
CA VAL A 76 30.24 0.62 -10.44
C VAL A 76 31.40 0.78 -9.47
N THR A 77 32.27 -0.22 -9.41
CA THR A 77 33.52 -0.18 -8.65
C THR A 77 34.70 -0.23 -9.62
N GLU A 78 35.69 0.65 -9.46
CA GLU A 78 36.91 0.71 -10.26
C GLU A 78 38.13 0.55 -9.34
N GLU A 79 38.93 -0.47 -9.60
CA GLU A 79 40.22 -0.67 -8.96
C GLU A 79 41.35 -0.39 -9.96
N VAL A 80 42.23 0.54 -9.65
CA VAL A 80 43.32 0.99 -10.54
C VAL A 80 44.63 0.30 -10.16
N ALA A 81 45.17 -0.51 -11.06
CA ALA A 81 46.45 -1.17 -10.91
C ALA A 81 47.35 -0.79 -12.11
N GLY A 82 48.02 0.37 -12.05
CA GLY A 82 48.83 0.89 -13.14
C GLY A 82 47.98 1.40 -14.32
N ARG A 83 48.17 0.82 -15.52
CA ARG A 83 47.40 1.17 -16.72
C ARG A 83 46.14 0.35 -16.86
N LEU A 84 46.07 -0.80 -16.23
CA LEU A 84 44.94 -1.68 -16.28
C LEU A 84 44.00 -1.37 -15.11
N LYS A 85 42.73 -1.26 -15.40
CA LYS A 85 41.67 -1.01 -14.44
C LYS A 85 40.76 -2.20 -14.39
N HIS A 86 40.53 -2.68 -13.18
CA HIS A 86 39.56 -3.70 -12.90
C HIS A 86 38.19 -3.04 -12.57
N ILE A 87 37.13 -3.47 -13.21
CA ILE A 87 35.83 -2.87 -13.11
C ILE A 87 34.79 -3.90 -12.79
N GLN A 88 34.00 -3.59 -11.79
CA GLN A 88 32.83 -4.35 -11.43
C GLN A 88 31.59 -3.48 -11.66
N ILE A 89 30.63 -4.00 -12.43
CA ILE A 89 29.31 -3.39 -12.62
C ILE A 89 28.26 -4.26 -11.97
N LYS A 90 27.42 -3.65 -11.15
CA LYS A 90 26.15 -4.22 -10.74
C LYS A 90 25.02 -3.47 -11.42
N ALA A 91 24.10 -4.22 -12.04
CA ALA A 91 22.90 -3.69 -12.65
C ALA A 91 21.67 -4.44 -12.15
N GLU A 92 20.54 -3.75 -12.15
CA GLU A 92 19.26 -4.31 -11.78
C GLU A 92 18.24 -4.16 -12.92
N SER A 93 17.28 -5.10 -13.00
CA SER A 93 16.19 -4.99 -13.96
C SER A 93 15.46 -3.65 -13.83
N ALA A 94 14.85 -3.16 -14.91
CA ALA A 94 14.22 -1.84 -14.94
C ALA A 94 13.09 -1.67 -13.91
N SER A 95 12.59 -2.75 -13.34
CA SER A 95 11.65 -2.73 -12.20
C SER A 95 12.18 -1.98 -10.97
N CYS A 96 13.52 -1.81 -10.81
CA CYS A 96 14.11 -0.99 -9.75
C CYS A 96 13.63 0.46 -9.77
N ARG A 97 13.18 0.96 -10.93
CA ARG A 97 12.58 2.31 -11.05
C ARG A 97 11.24 2.43 -10.31
N LEU A 98 10.53 1.33 -10.10
CA LEU A 98 9.30 1.29 -9.31
C LEU A 98 9.57 1.26 -7.80
N ASP A 99 10.84 1.10 -7.41
CA ASP A 99 11.27 1.01 -6.00
C ASP A 99 12.01 2.27 -5.50
N GLN A 100 11.94 3.38 -6.24
CA GLN A 100 12.69 4.59 -5.90
C GLN A 100 11.91 5.63 -5.10
N ASN A 101 10.63 5.84 -5.44
CA ASN A 101 9.84 6.94 -4.90
C ASN A 101 8.66 6.43 -4.08
N PRO A 102 8.73 6.48 -2.74
CA PRO A 102 7.60 6.13 -1.88
C PRO A 102 6.39 7.04 -2.14
N LYS A 103 5.21 6.47 -2.11
CA LYS A 103 3.93 7.17 -2.28
C LYS A 103 3.00 6.90 -1.10
N SER A 104 2.07 7.84 -0.88
CA SER A 104 0.98 7.65 0.07
C SER A 104 -0.34 7.93 -0.65
N ARG A 105 -1.20 6.93 -0.72
CA ARG A 105 -2.54 6.99 -1.33
C ARG A 105 -3.39 5.81 -0.89
N SER A 106 -4.70 5.92 -1.01
CA SER A 106 -5.63 4.85 -0.71
C SER A 106 -6.36 4.34 -1.96
N PHE A 107 -6.82 3.09 -1.88
CA PHE A 107 -7.69 2.45 -2.85
C PHE A 107 -8.94 1.98 -2.08
N GLN A 108 -10.02 2.77 -2.14
CA GLN A 108 -11.25 2.56 -1.39
C GLN A 108 -12.41 2.04 -2.24
N ALA A 109 -12.20 1.83 -3.54
CA ALA A 109 -13.15 1.15 -4.42
C ALA A 109 -13.04 -0.35 -4.19
N VAL A 110 -13.77 -0.86 -3.20
CA VAL A 110 -13.61 -2.22 -2.67
C VAL A 110 -14.08 -3.34 -3.62
N ASP A 111 -14.85 -3.00 -4.63
CA ASP A 111 -15.24 -3.89 -5.73
C ASP A 111 -14.12 -4.06 -6.77
N GLN A 112 -13.13 -3.16 -6.77
CA GLN A 112 -11.94 -3.25 -7.61
C GLN A 112 -11.13 -4.49 -7.24
N THR A 113 -10.61 -5.18 -8.25
CA THR A 113 -9.80 -6.38 -8.04
C THR A 113 -8.37 -6.04 -7.60
N TYR A 114 -7.67 -7.03 -7.03
CA TYR A 114 -6.24 -6.90 -6.72
C TYR A 114 -5.42 -6.57 -7.96
N ALA A 115 -5.75 -7.19 -9.10
CA ALA A 115 -5.07 -6.93 -10.38
C ALA A 115 -5.28 -5.49 -10.87
N GLU A 116 -6.51 -4.96 -10.79
CA GLU A 116 -6.81 -3.57 -11.15
C GLU A 116 -6.13 -2.58 -10.22
N THR A 117 -6.11 -2.86 -8.92
CA THR A 117 -5.40 -2.04 -7.93
C THR A 117 -3.90 -1.99 -8.20
N ALA A 118 -3.28 -3.16 -8.45
CA ALA A 118 -1.87 -3.26 -8.79
C ALA A 118 -1.57 -2.55 -10.13
N ARG A 119 -2.42 -2.72 -11.14
CA ARG A 119 -2.28 -2.06 -12.45
C ARG A 119 -2.31 -0.54 -12.30
N LYS A 120 -3.30 0.00 -11.61
CA LYS A 120 -3.39 1.43 -11.35
C LYS A 120 -2.14 1.94 -10.63
N ALA A 121 -1.65 1.20 -9.61
CA ALA A 121 -0.48 1.60 -8.86
C ALA A 121 0.78 1.67 -9.74
N VAL A 122 0.99 0.71 -10.62
CA VAL A 122 2.16 0.61 -11.50
C VAL A 122 2.07 1.62 -12.65
N GLU A 123 0.93 1.70 -13.35
CA GLU A 123 0.74 2.59 -14.51
C GLU A 123 0.81 4.07 -14.13
N ASP A 124 0.22 4.49 -13.00
CA ASP A 124 0.34 5.85 -12.43
C ASP A 124 1.80 6.23 -12.08
N SER A 125 2.71 5.29 -12.16
CA SER A 125 4.15 5.48 -11.89
C SER A 125 5.01 5.28 -13.14
N GLY A 126 4.37 5.22 -14.30
CA GLY A 126 5.04 5.06 -15.59
C GLY A 126 5.53 3.63 -15.87
N GLY A 127 5.08 2.64 -15.08
CA GLY A 127 5.41 1.24 -15.28
C GLY A 127 4.39 0.49 -16.14
N GLN A 128 4.72 -0.75 -16.48
CA GLN A 128 3.87 -1.69 -17.21
C GLN A 128 3.66 -2.95 -16.36
N ILE A 129 2.46 -3.55 -16.45
CA ILE A 129 2.12 -4.72 -15.66
C ILE A 129 1.27 -5.71 -16.46
N ILE A 130 1.59 -6.99 -16.32
CA ILE A 130 0.78 -8.09 -16.80
C ILE A 130 0.26 -8.86 -15.58
N CYS A 131 -1.06 -8.90 -15.38
CA CYS A 131 -1.66 -9.62 -14.29
C CYS A 131 -2.05 -11.03 -14.73
N THR A 132 -1.40 -12.03 -14.16
CA THR A 132 -1.72 -13.45 -14.36
C THR A 132 -2.62 -13.98 -13.25
N GLU A 133 -2.68 -13.27 -12.13
CA GLU A 133 -3.50 -13.58 -10.95
C GLU A 133 -4.25 -12.35 -10.45
N GLY A 134 -5.24 -12.56 -9.58
CA GLY A 134 -6.01 -11.48 -8.93
C GLY A 134 -7.04 -10.78 -9.80
N ASN A 135 -7.31 -11.24 -11.03
CA ASN A 135 -8.24 -10.60 -11.95
C ASN A 135 -9.71 -10.70 -11.52
N GLU A 136 -10.07 -11.76 -10.78
CA GLU A 136 -11.44 -12.00 -10.30
C GLU A 136 -11.59 -11.84 -8.79
N MET A 137 -10.57 -11.36 -8.11
CA MET A 137 -10.53 -11.25 -6.65
C MET A 137 -10.62 -9.79 -6.21
N PRO A 138 -11.81 -9.33 -5.75
CA PRO A 138 -11.97 -7.96 -5.24
C PRO A 138 -11.20 -7.77 -3.93
N ILE A 139 -10.74 -6.55 -3.67
CA ILE A 139 -9.99 -6.22 -2.45
C ILE A 139 -10.88 -6.24 -1.21
N LYS A 140 -12.21 -6.06 -1.36
CA LYS A 140 -13.27 -6.10 -0.32
C LYS A 140 -13.14 -5.09 0.81
N LYS A 141 -11.94 -4.63 1.12
CA LYS A 141 -11.62 -3.60 2.10
C LYS A 141 -10.54 -2.68 1.54
N PRO A 142 -10.45 -1.44 1.99
CA PRO A 142 -9.44 -0.52 1.53
C PRO A 142 -8.04 -1.09 1.66
N VAL A 143 -7.21 -0.85 0.65
CA VAL A 143 -5.77 -1.05 0.73
C VAL A 143 -5.08 0.29 0.57
N ILE A 144 -4.04 0.51 1.34
CA ILE A 144 -3.39 1.80 1.46
C ILE A 144 -1.90 1.64 1.20
N GLN A 145 -1.39 2.31 0.19
CA GLN A 145 0.03 2.51 0.00
C GLN A 145 0.43 3.70 0.88
N TYR A 146 1.25 3.49 1.91
CA TYR A 146 1.64 4.55 2.85
C TYR A 146 3.16 4.59 3.06
N GLY A 147 3.80 5.63 2.54
CA GLY A 147 5.25 5.76 2.56
C GLY A 147 5.97 4.57 1.91
N GLU A 148 5.34 3.92 0.97
CA GLU A 148 5.75 2.66 0.36
C GLU A 148 6.00 2.85 -1.13
N THR A 149 7.06 2.23 -1.65
CA THR A 149 7.32 2.25 -3.09
C THR A 149 6.27 1.42 -3.85
N VAL A 150 6.16 1.66 -5.14
CA VAL A 150 5.19 0.90 -5.97
C VAL A 150 5.58 -0.57 -6.06
N TRP A 151 6.87 -0.87 -6.11
CA TRP A 151 7.36 -2.24 -6.08
C TRP A 151 6.99 -2.96 -4.77
N ALA A 152 7.29 -2.35 -3.62
CA ALA A 152 6.98 -2.91 -2.31
C ALA A 152 5.46 -3.09 -2.13
N PHE A 153 4.65 -2.10 -2.51
CA PHE A 153 3.19 -2.16 -2.48
C PHE A 153 2.64 -3.30 -3.34
N THR A 154 3.12 -3.42 -4.59
CA THR A 154 2.66 -4.48 -5.51
C THR A 154 3.02 -5.88 -5.01
N ARG A 155 4.23 -6.05 -4.43
CA ARG A 155 4.64 -7.29 -3.75
C ARG A 155 3.72 -7.62 -2.57
N ARG A 156 3.39 -6.62 -1.76
CA ARG A 156 2.49 -6.80 -0.62
C ARG A 156 1.10 -7.20 -1.08
N LEU A 157 0.54 -6.56 -2.11
CA LEU A 157 -0.73 -6.97 -2.72
C LEU A 157 -0.69 -8.41 -3.25
N ALA A 158 0.38 -8.79 -3.96
CA ALA A 158 0.54 -10.16 -4.46
C ALA A 158 0.57 -11.18 -3.31
N SER A 159 1.25 -10.85 -2.21
CA SER A 159 1.32 -11.71 -1.03
C SER A 159 -0.04 -11.96 -0.36
N HIS A 160 -1.00 -11.03 -0.48
CA HIS A 160 -2.37 -11.23 0.03
C HIS A 160 -3.11 -12.35 -0.72
N LEU A 161 -2.65 -12.68 -1.92
CA LEU A 161 -3.16 -13.79 -2.75
C LEU A 161 -2.27 -15.04 -2.67
N GLY A 162 -1.23 -15.02 -1.82
CA GLY A 162 -0.24 -16.10 -1.74
C GLY A 162 0.62 -16.23 -3.00
N THR A 163 0.71 -15.17 -3.81
CA THR A 163 1.49 -15.14 -5.06
C THR A 163 2.64 -14.13 -5.00
N CYS A 164 3.32 -13.90 -6.11
CA CYS A 164 4.52 -13.09 -6.23
C CYS A 164 4.41 -12.02 -7.30
N VAL A 165 5.41 -11.16 -7.36
CA VAL A 165 5.70 -10.33 -8.54
C VAL A 165 6.96 -10.82 -9.23
N VAL A 166 7.00 -10.75 -10.55
CA VAL A 166 8.15 -11.16 -11.36
C VAL A 166 8.59 -9.96 -12.18
N PRO A 167 9.84 -9.49 -12.07
CA PRO A 167 10.32 -8.36 -12.87
C PRO A 167 10.49 -8.77 -14.34
N ASP A 168 10.18 -7.86 -15.26
CA ASP A 168 10.65 -8.01 -16.64
C ASP A 168 12.15 -7.71 -16.73
N ILE A 169 12.84 -8.51 -17.52
CA ILE A 169 14.29 -8.42 -17.70
C ILE A 169 14.69 -8.17 -19.16
N THR A 170 13.71 -8.00 -20.04
CA THR A 170 13.96 -8.02 -21.49
C THR A 170 13.64 -6.70 -22.19
N SER A 171 12.67 -5.93 -21.69
CA SER A 171 12.24 -4.68 -22.31
C SER A 171 13.14 -3.49 -22.01
N GLY A 172 13.84 -3.52 -20.86
CA GLY A 172 14.55 -2.36 -20.33
C GLY A 172 13.64 -1.22 -19.86
N GLU A 173 12.35 -1.51 -19.69
CA GLU A 173 11.32 -0.61 -19.18
C GLU A 173 10.80 -1.10 -17.82
N PRO A 174 10.32 -0.20 -16.95
CA PRO A 174 9.78 -0.58 -15.64
C PRO A 174 8.53 -1.47 -15.78
N ALA A 175 8.74 -2.76 -15.93
CA ALA A 175 7.68 -3.73 -16.18
C ALA A 175 7.76 -4.93 -15.25
N LEU A 176 6.60 -5.51 -14.93
CA LEU A 176 6.49 -6.68 -14.07
C LEU A 176 5.25 -7.53 -14.39
N TRP A 177 5.26 -8.77 -13.91
CA TRP A 177 4.07 -9.63 -13.81
C TRP A 177 3.55 -9.61 -12.37
N PHE A 178 2.25 -9.46 -12.22
CA PHE A 178 1.53 -9.69 -10.96
C PHE A 178 1.00 -11.11 -10.97
N GLY A 179 1.63 -11.98 -10.21
CA GLY A 179 1.55 -13.42 -10.31
C GLY A 179 2.73 -14.00 -11.11
N MET A 180 2.90 -15.31 -11.05
CA MET A 180 3.91 -16.01 -11.83
C MET A 180 3.59 -15.93 -13.34
N ARG A 181 4.60 -15.72 -14.16
CA ARG A 181 4.47 -15.70 -15.61
C ARG A 181 3.94 -17.06 -16.13
N ASN A 182 2.99 -17.04 -17.06
CA ASN A 182 2.52 -18.22 -17.76
C ASN A 182 3.53 -18.64 -18.83
N GLY A 183 4.49 -19.48 -18.44
CA GLY A 183 5.52 -19.99 -19.34
C GLY A 183 5.06 -21.18 -20.17
N SER A 184 5.92 -21.56 -21.11
CA SER A 184 5.73 -22.70 -22.01
C SER A 184 6.19 -24.02 -21.38
N ALA A 185 5.73 -25.14 -21.91
CA ALA A 185 6.31 -26.43 -21.58
C ALA A 185 7.71 -26.55 -22.22
N ILE A 186 8.67 -27.00 -21.44
CA ILE A 186 10.06 -27.20 -21.87
C ILE A 186 10.47 -28.67 -21.81
N PRO A 187 11.52 -29.08 -22.53
CA PRO A 187 12.08 -30.40 -22.40
C PRO A 187 12.51 -30.73 -20.95
N PRO A 188 12.45 -31.99 -20.50
CA PRO A 188 12.90 -32.36 -19.18
C PRO A 188 14.41 -32.12 -19.02
N PHE A 189 14.80 -31.72 -17.80
CA PHE A 189 16.22 -31.66 -17.44
C PHE A 189 16.80 -33.06 -17.21
N SER A 190 18.12 -33.15 -17.25
CA SER A 190 18.83 -34.37 -16.81
C SER A 190 18.57 -34.58 -15.30
N GLU A 191 18.22 -35.80 -14.95
CA GLU A 191 18.03 -36.22 -13.56
C GLU A 191 19.29 -36.88 -12.95
N ASN A 192 20.43 -36.80 -13.66
CA ASN A 192 21.66 -37.39 -13.17
C ASN A 192 22.36 -36.54 -12.10
N GLU A 193 22.21 -35.21 -12.18
CA GLU A 193 22.83 -34.25 -11.27
C GLU A 193 21.83 -33.17 -10.88
N TYR A 194 21.45 -33.12 -9.61
CA TYR A 194 20.60 -32.10 -9.06
C TYR A 194 20.77 -31.99 -7.53
N THR A 195 20.38 -30.83 -6.99
CA THR A 195 20.35 -30.59 -5.55
C THR A 195 18.91 -30.49 -5.09
N ILE A 196 18.57 -31.11 -3.97
CA ILE A 196 17.26 -30.93 -3.34
C ILE A 196 17.37 -29.87 -2.27
N GLN A 197 16.54 -28.85 -2.35
CA GLN A 197 16.36 -27.85 -1.32
C GLN A 197 15.06 -28.12 -0.56
N ILE A 198 15.13 -28.26 0.74
CA ILE A 198 13.96 -28.40 1.59
C ILE A 198 13.95 -27.19 2.52
N ALA A 199 13.00 -26.29 2.29
CA ALA A 199 12.77 -25.13 3.13
C ALA A 199 11.53 -25.34 3.99
N ARG A 200 11.61 -24.96 5.27
CA ARG A 200 10.46 -24.95 6.19
C ARG A 200 10.04 -23.52 6.43
N THR A 201 8.85 -23.18 6.01
CA THR A 201 8.24 -21.88 6.24
C THR A 201 7.16 -21.99 7.32
N GLU A 202 7.17 -21.07 8.27
CA GLU A 202 6.11 -20.97 9.29
C GLU A 202 5.08 -19.92 8.78
N HIS A 203 3.89 -20.38 8.47
CA HIS A 203 2.76 -19.53 8.09
C HIS A 203 1.71 -19.62 9.21
N GLY A 204 1.44 -18.48 9.89
CA GLY A 204 0.35 -18.29 10.85
C GLY A 204 -0.03 -19.51 11.69
N ASP A 205 -0.81 -20.40 11.12
CA ASP A 205 -1.35 -21.59 11.82
C ASP A 205 -0.67 -22.91 11.44
N GLY A 206 0.41 -22.89 10.63
CA GLY A 206 1.02 -24.14 10.15
C GLY A 206 2.48 -24.04 9.72
N LYS A 207 3.20 -25.14 9.87
CA LYS A 207 4.55 -25.36 9.34
C LYS A 207 4.42 -26.03 7.98
N GLN A 208 4.76 -25.32 6.92
CA GLN A 208 4.75 -25.86 5.56
C GLN A 208 6.18 -26.18 5.13
N THR A 209 6.37 -27.34 4.51
CA THR A 209 7.65 -27.75 3.96
C THR A 209 7.58 -27.61 2.44
N GLU A 210 8.42 -26.75 1.89
CA GLU A 210 8.59 -26.61 0.44
C GLU A 210 9.81 -27.41 -0.01
N THR A 211 9.63 -28.16 -1.10
CA THR A 211 10.74 -28.87 -1.77
C THR A 211 11.02 -28.18 -3.08
N GLY A 212 12.26 -27.79 -3.28
CA GLY A 212 12.78 -27.26 -4.54
C GLY A 212 13.89 -28.19 -5.07
N TYR A 213 14.06 -28.19 -6.38
CA TYR A 213 15.12 -28.91 -7.06
C TYR A 213 16.00 -27.91 -7.81
N GLU A 214 17.31 -27.95 -7.62
CA GLU A 214 18.25 -27.19 -8.43
C GLU A 214 18.92 -28.11 -9.45
N THR A 215 18.95 -27.66 -10.69
CA THR A 215 19.59 -28.35 -11.81
C THR A 215 20.26 -27.36 -12.74
N GLU A 216 21.22 -27.81 -13.54
CA GLU A 216 21.96 -26.98 -14.50
C GLU A 216 21.66 -27.38 -15.95
N SER A 217 21.74 -26.40 -16.86
CA SER A 217 21.58 -26.60 -18.30
C SER A 217 22.30 -25.51 -19.08
N ARG A 218 22.70 -25.82 -20.33
CA ARG A 218 23.16 -24.81 -21.30
C ARG A 218 22.01 -24.11 -22.02
N ALA A 219 20.83 -24.72 -22.04
CA ALA A 219 19.65 -24.13 -22.63
C ALA A 219 19.07 -23.06 -21.70
N TYR A 220 18.70 -21.90 -22.25
CA TYR A 220 18.03 -20.83 -21.52
C TYR A 220 16.53 -21.04 -21.50
N TYR A 221 15.96 -21.02 -20.30
CA TYR A 221 14.53 -21.06 -20.03
C TYR A 221 14.15 -19.91 -19.10
N LYS A 222 12.87 -19.56 -19.05
CA LYS A 222 12.38 -18.38 -18.34
C LYS A 222 11.61 -18.75 -17.07
N LEU A 223 11.52 -17.83 -16.11
CA LEU A 223 10.66 -18.01 -14.95
C LEU A 223 9.23 -18.36 -15.39
N GLY A 224 8.60 -19.31 -14.69
CA GLY A 224 7.26 -19.78 -14.96
C GLY A 224 7.18 -20.83 -16.08
N ASP A 225 8.26 -21.16 -16.79
CA ASP A 225 8.25 -22.27 -17.74
C ASP A 225 8.02 -23.59 -17.00
N LYS A 226 7.33 -24.52 -17.65
CA LYS A 226 6.78 -25.74 -17.06
C LYS A 226 7.62 -26.94 -17.49
N VAL A 227 8.00 -27.77 -16.54
CA VAL A 227 8.85 -28.93 -16.77
C VAL A 227 8.31 -30.15 -16.01
N VAL A 228 8.56 -31.35 -16.54
CA VAL A 228 8.39 -32.58 -15.79
C VAL A 228 9.77 -32.99 -15.27
N PHE A 229 9.89 -33.14 -13.94
CA PHE A 229 11.14 -33.54 -13.26
C PHE A 229 10.80 -34.48 -12.12
N GLY A 230 11.47 -35.64 -12.04
CA GLY A 230 11.16 -36.66 -11.04
C GLY A 230 9.72 -37.16 -11.10
N GLY A 231 9.10 -37.20 -12.30
CA GLY A 231 7.68 -37.55 -12.48
C GLY A 231 6.68 -36.49 -12.00
N GLN A 232 7.13 -35.33 -11.53
CA GLN A 232 6.29 -34.22 -11.06
C GLN A 232 6.25 -33.09 -12.06
N ARG A 233 5.12 -32.36 -12.11
CA ARG A 233 5.00 -31.13 -12.89
C ARG A 233 5.48 -29.97 -12.04
N LEU A 234 6.59 -29.37 -12.45
CA LEU A 234 7.24 -28.26 -11.76
C LEU A 234 7.28 -27.03 -12.66
N HIS A 235 7.57 -25.89 -12.05
CA HIS A 235 7.81 -24.62 -12.75
C HIS A 235 9.21 -24.12 -12.39
N ILE A 236 9.81 -23.34 -13.29
CA ILE A 236 11.03 -22.60 -13.00
C ILE A 236 10.68 -21.41 -12.11
N TYR A 237 11.20 -21.41 -10.89
CA TYR A 237 11.05 -20.37 -9.88
C TYR A 237 12.29 -19.51 -9.70
N GLY A 238 13.42 -19.94 -10.21
CA GLY A 238 14.66 -19.17 -10.18
C GLY A 238 15.54 -19.51 -11.36
N VAL A 239 16.21 -18.51 -11.88
CA VAL A 239 17.21 -18.65 -12.95
C VAL A 239 18.45 -17.89 -12.50
N SER A 240 19.59 -18.54 -12.48
CA SER A 240 20.89 -17.88 -12.42
C SER A 240 21.78 -18.36 -13.54
N ALA A 241 22.72 -17.53 -13.96
CA ALA A 241 23.68 -17.87 -15.01
C ALA A 241 25.07 -17.37 -14.67
N ARG A 242 26.07 -18.14 -15.04
CA ARG A 242 27.48 -17.82 -14.84
C ARG A 242 28.35 -18.43 -15.93
N PHE A 243 29.55 -17.90 -16.07
CA PHE A 243 30.57 -18.61 -16.83
C PHE A 243 31.23 -19.71 -15.99
N GLN A 244 31.29 -20.88 -16.57
CA GLN A 244 32.00 -22.01 -16.00
C GLN A 244 32.88 -22.61 -17.09
N HIS A 245 34.22 -22.57 -16.89
CA HIS A 245 35.21 -23.02 -17.90
C HIS A 245 35.02 -22.36 -19.28
N GLY A 246 34.58 -21.10 -19.33
CA GLY A 246 34.33 -20.34 -20.57
C GLY A 246 32.97 -20.61 -21.23
N GLU A 247 32.17 -21.50 -20.71
CA GLU A 247 30.81 -21.79 -21.18
C GLU A 247 29.76 -21.11 -20.32
N LEU A 248 28.62 -20.73 -20.92
CA LEU A 248 27.48 -20.16 -20.22
C LEU A 248 26.61 -21.30 -19.64
N ILE A 249 26.53 -21.38 -18.33
CA ILE A 249 25.73 -22.37 -17.62
C ILE A 249 24.61 -21.66 -16.87
N PHE A 250 23.38 -22.13 -17.08
CA PHE A 250 22.19 -21.70 -16.35
C PHE A 250 21.87 -22.71 -15.25
N ARG A 251 21.59 -22.20 -14.06
CA ARG A 251 21.07 -22.96 -12.92
C ARG A 251 19.61 -22.60 -12.71
N TYR A 252 18.78 -23.60 -12.51
CA TYR A 252 17.32 -23.48 -12.38
C TYR A 252 16.86 -23.99 -11.04
N LEU A 253 16.04 -23.18 -10.35
CA LEU A 253 15.27 -23.62 -9.18
C LEU A 253 13.88 -24.06 -9.65
N LEU A 254 13.54 -25.32 -9.46
CA LEU A 254 12.26 -25.91 -9.84
C LEU A 254 11.41 -26.14 -8.60
N LYS A 255 10.15 -25.70 -8.63
CA LYS A 255 9.16 -25.94 -7.57
C LYS A 255 7.79 -26.27 -8.18
N SER A 256 6.95 -26.99 -7.41
CA SER A 256 5.57 -27.25 -7.82
C SER A 256 4.69 -26.01 -7.68
N ARG A 257 4.81 -25.33 -6.56
CA ARG A 257 4.19 -24.07 -6.21
C ARG A 257 5.05 -23.41 -5.14
N ALA A 258 5.14 -22.10 -5.15
CA ALA A 258 5.61 -21.36 -4.00
C ALA A 258 4.41 -20.66 -3.38
N ASP A 259 4.24 -20.82 -2.08
CA ASP A 259 3.25 -20.10 -1.30
C ASP A 259 3.94 -18.98 -0.54
N TYR A 260 3.52 -17.75 -0.77
CA TYR A 260 4.16 -16.58 -0.19
C TYR A 260 3.36 -16.09 1.01
N ALA A 261 4.02 -15.96 2.16
CA ALA A 261 3.42 -15.41 3.36
C ALA A 261 2.85 -14.00 3.11
N LYS A 262 1.66 -13.74 3.67
CA LYS A 262 1.04 -12.41 3.60
C LYS A 262 1.96 -11.37 4.25
N LEU A 263 2.34 -10.37 3.48
CA LEU A 263 3.12 -9.22 3.95
C LEU A 263 2.17 -8.15 4.51
N TYR A 264 2.63 -7.48 5.55
CA TYR A 264 1.95 -6.37 6.18
C TYR A 264 2.85 -5.15 6.21
N GLN A 265 2.26 -3.98 6.39
CA GLN A 265 2.99 -2.74 6.55
C GLN A 265 3.03 -2.36 8.04
N GLU A 266 4.17 -2.52 8.67
CA GLU A 266 4.34 -2.29 10.12
C GLU A 266 4.01 -0.84 10.54
N GLN A 267 4.18 0.13 9.62
CA GLN A 267 3.87 1.55 9.88
C GLN A 267 2.39 1.81 10.17
N PHE A 268 1.49 0.89 9.87
CA PHE A 268 0.07 1.04 10.22
C PHE A 268 -0.22 0.85 11.69
N THR A 269 0.64 0.16 12.43
CA THR A 269 0.39 -0.06 13.87
C THR A 269 0.43 1.26 14.64
N GLY A 270 -0.74 1.71 15.12
CA GLY A 270 -0.90 2.99 15.83
C GLY A 270 -0.99 4.22 14.91
N LEU A 271 -1.14 4.04 13.61
CA LEU A 271 -1.27 5.14 12.65
C LEU A 271 -2.70 5.68 12.63
N GLY A 272 -2.84 7.01 12.68
CA GLY A 272 -4.06 7.75 12.39
C GLY A 272 -3.93 8.49 11.06
N LEU A 273 -4.84 8.25 10.13
CA LEU A 273 -4.92 9.00 8.87
C LEU A 273 -6.09 9.98 8.92
N THR A 274 -5.78 11.25 8.81
CA THR A 274 -6.80 12.31 8.81
C THR A 274 -7.52 12.39 7.46
N GLY A 275 -8.77 12.85 7.52
CA GLY A 275 -9.58 13.06 6.34
C GLY A 275 -10.85 13.84 6.64
N THR A 276 -11.68 13.99 5.62
CA THR A 276 -12.96 14.70 5.69
C THR A 276 -14.10 13.72 5.45
N VAL A 277 -15.12 13.77 6.28
CA VAL A 277 -16.35 12.96 6.12
C VAL A 277 -17.10 13.40 4.89
N VAL A 278 -17.32 12.48 3.97
CA VAL A 278 -18.07 12.70 2.72
C VAL A 278 -19.52 12.28 2.89
N ASP A 279 -19.73 11.13 3.52
CA ASP A 279 -21.06 10.58 3.78
C ASP A 279 -21.10 9.80 5.11
N VAL A 280 -22.31 9.64 5.64
CA VAL A 280 -22.57 8.94 6.90
C VAL A 280 -23.74 7.99 6.71
N ARG A 281 -23.58 6.74 7.13
CA ARG A 281 -24.63 5.71 7.10
C ARG A 281 -24.68 4.99 8.45
N LYS A 282 -25.78 5.10 9.18
CA LYS A 282 -25.90 4.48 10.51
C LYS A 282 -24.70 4.79 11.41
N GLU A 283 -23.86 3.80 11.68
CA GLU A 283 -22.67 3.87 12.52
C GLU A 283 -21.38 3.78 11.69
N GLU A 284 -21.43 4.18 10.42
CA GLU A 284 -20.31 4.12 9.48
C GLU A 284 -20.09 5.48 8.82
N VAL A 285 -18.84 5.78 8.48
CA VAL A 285 -18.41 7.01 7.83
C VAL A 285 -17.61 6.75 6.56
N GLN A 286 -17.96 7.44 5.48
CA GLN A 286 -17.13 7.51 4.28
C GLN A 286 -16.17 8.69 4.43
N VAL A 287 -14.86 8.45 4.25
CA VAL A 287 -13.82 9.43 4.49
C VAL A 287 -12.96 9.65 3.24
N ALA A 288 -12.87 10.91 2.80
CA ALA A 288 -11.86 11.34 1.84
C ALA A 288 -10.56 11.63 2.60
N LEU A 289 -9.58 10.73 2.48
CA LEU A 289 -8.33 10.83 3.21
C LEU A 289 -7.42 11.93 2.66
N ASP A 290 -6.68 12.61 3.52
CA ASP A 290 -5.75 13.68 3.14
C ASP A 290 -4.61 13.19 2.26
N ILE A 291 -4.18 11.93 2.43
CA ILE A 291 -3.16 11.31 1.58
C ILE A 291 -3.56 11.22 0.11
N ASP A 292 -4.86 11.32 -0.19
CA ASP A 292 -5.42 11.36 -1.55
C ASP A 292 -5.71 12.80 -2.03
N GLY A 293 -5.17 13.82 -1.32
CA GLY A 293 -5.47 15.22 -1.58
C GLY A 293 -6.90 15.61 -1.24
N GLY A 294 -7.54 14.91 -0.30
CA GLY A 294 -8.92 15.14 0.12
C GLY A 294 -9.98 14.71 -0.90
N LYS A 295 -9.60 13.85 -1.85
CA LYS A 295 -10.52 13.28 -2.85
C LYS A 295 -10.96 11.88 -2.44
N THR A 296 -12.19 11.52 -2.80
CA THR A 296 -12.66 10.14 -2.66
C THR A 296 -11.99 9.23 -3.68
N THR A 297 -11.48 8.09 -3.24
CA THR A 297 -10.85 7.06 -4.08
C THR A 297 -11.74 5.82 -4.23
N GLY A 298 -12.97 5.87 -3.69
CA GLY A 298 -13.98 4.81 -3.74
C GLY A 298 -15.09 5.02 -2.71
N GLU A 299 -16.05 4.11 -2.70
CA GLU A 299 -17.20 4.14 -1.79
C GLU A 299 -17.03 3.10 -0.68
N TYR A 300 -16.16 3.37 0.26
CA TYR A 300 -16.01 2.55 1.46
C TYR A 300 -16.45 3.32 2.70
N TYR A 301 -17.16 2.61 3.61
CA TYR A 301 -17.61 3.13 4.87
C TYR A 301 -16.86 2.43 6.00
N TYR A 302 -16.11 3.23 6.78
CA TYR A 302 -15.42 2.76 7.99
C TYR A 302 -16.40 2.72 9.15
N ASP A 303 -16.33 1.67 9.96
CA ASP A 303 -17.04 1.63 11.24
C ASP A 303 -16.63 2.83 12.10
N TRP A 304 -17.58 3.46 12.79
CA TRP A 304 -17.33 4.59 13.67
C TRP A 304 -17.29 4.16 15.12
N TYR A 305 -16.13 4.25 15.75
CA TYR A 305 -15.89 3.95 17.15
C TYR A 305 -15.34 5.18 17.88
N PRO A 306 -16.21 6.08 18.40
CA PRO A 306 -15.75 7.31 19.04
C PRO A 306 -14.98 7.01 20.34
N VAL A 307 -13.87 7.73 20.55
CA VAL A 307 -12.99 7.57 21.72
C VAL A 307 -13.72 7.84 23.05
N THR A 308 -14.83 8.57 23.03
CA THR A 308 -15.67 8.86 24.20
C THR A 308 -16.39 7.62 24.78
N GLY A 309 -16.29 6.48 24.13
CA GLY A 309 -16.87 5.20 24.58
C GLY A 309 -18.38 5.26 24.78
N ASN A 310 -18.89 4.58 25.79
CA ASN A 310 -20.33 4.52 26.07
C ASN A 310 -20.91 5.78 26.72
N ALA A 311 -20.06 6.73 27.16
CA ALA A 311 -20.51 7.91 27.89
C ALA A 311 -21.15 8.96 26.96
N LEU A 312 -20.64 9.09 25.74
CA LEU A 312 -21.15 10.03 24.75
C LEU A 312 -20.90 9.46 23.35
N TYR A 313 -21.96 9.00 22.69
CA TYR A 313 -21.92 8.59 21.31
C TYR A 313 -22.34 9.77 20.42
N ALA A 314 -21.47 10.15 19.50
CA ALA A 314 -21.74 11.18 18.51
C ALA A 314 -21.20 10.74 17.14
N MET A 315 -22.06 10.76 16.13
CA MET A 315 -21.66 10.61 14.74
C MET A 315 -21.13 11.93 14.22
N PRO A 316 -20.03 11.93 13.45
CA PRO A 316 -19.54 13.14 12.80
C PRO A 316 -20.48 13.54 11.67
N GLU A 317 -20.54 14.84 11.40
CA GLU A 317 -21.31 15.40 10.29
C GLU A 317 -20.52 15.32 8.97
N LYS A 318 -21.23 15.41 7.84
CA LYS A 318 -20.57 15.61 6.53
C LYS A 318 -19.75 16.89 6.56
N GLY A 319 -18.50 16.80 6.09
CA GLY A 319 -17.54 17.91 6.15
C GLY A 319 -16.72 17.97 7.44
N ALA A 320 -17.03 17.16 8.45
CA ALA A 320 -16.23 17.08 9.65
C ALA A 320 -14.84 16.47 9.36
N ARG A 321 -13.84 16.97 10.08
CA ARG A 321 -12.48 16.40 10.07
C ARG A 321 -12.43 15.21 11.01
N VAL A 322 -11.98 14.07 10.54
CA VAL A 322 -11.90 12.84 11.31
C VAL A 322 -10.57 12.14 11.12
N GLU A 323 -10.29 11.21 12.00
CA GLU A 323 -9.18 10.28 11.91
C GLU A 323 -9.69 8.87 11.66
N VAL A 324 -9.08 8.18 10.69
CA VAL A 324 -9.18 6.73 10.52
C VAL A 324 -7.96 6.12 11.18
N TYR A 325 -8.19 5.35 12.24
CA TYR A 325 -7.14 4.76 13.07
C TYR A 325 -6.91 3.30 12.72
N PHE A 326 -5.63 2.89 12.72
CA PHE A 326 -5.17 1.54 12.44
C PHE A 326 -4.47 0.97 13.67
N GLY A 327 -5.15 0.11 14.41
CA GLY A 327 -4.62 -0.50 15.63
C GLY A 327 -3.65 -1.66 15.40
N SER A 328 -3.40 -2.05 14.16
CA SER A 328 -2.53 -3.15 13.77
C SER A 328 -1.87 -2.88 12.42
N ARG A 329 -0.88 -3.70 12.07
CA ARG A 329 -0.20 -3.67 10.77
C ARG A 329 -1.10 -4.02 9.56
N ASP A 330 -2.34 -4.45 9.79
CA ASP A 330 -3.32 -4.78 8.75
C ASP A 330 -4.21 -3.57 8.48
N GLU A 331 -3.98 -2.86 7.36
CA GLU A 331 -4.75 -1.69 6.96
C GLU A 331 -6.23 -1.98 6.70
N GLN A 332 -6.59 -3.24 6.51
CA GLN A 332 -7.99 -3.65 6.33
C GLN A 332 -8.81 -3.61 7.62
N ARG A 333 -8.18 -3.29 8.76
CA ARG A 333 -8.81 -3.15 10.09
C ARG A 333 -8.91 -1.71 10.58
N GLY A 334 -8.78 -0.74 9.69
CA GLY A 334 -8.98 0.66 10.02
C GLY A 334 -10.43 0.98 10.37
N PHE A 335 -10.62 1.91 11.33
CA PHE A 335 -11.92 2.43 11.74
C PHE A 335 -11.86 3.91 12.03
N GLY A 336 -12.96 4.64 11.89
CA GLY A 336 -13.07 6.04 12.28
C GLY A 336 -13.20 6.16 13.80
N GLY A 337 -12.40 7.00 14.44
CA GLY A 337 -12.33 7.06 15.90
C GLY A 337 -12.41 8.46 16.49
N GLU A 338 -11.77 9.43 15.90
CA GLU A 338 -11.69 10.81 16.40
C GLU A 338 -12.28 11.82 15.43
N CYS A 339 -12.94 12.83 15.96
CA CYS A 339 -13.42 13.99 15.21
C CYS A 339 -12.69 15.24 15.70
N PHE A 340 -12.05 15.96 14.78
CA PHE A 340 -11.31 17.18 15.08
C PHE A 340 -12.17 18.41 14.88
N LEU A 341 -12.00 19.38 15.78
CA LEU A 341 -12.60 20.68 15.64
C LEU A 341 -11.86 21.48 14.55
N ASN A 342 -12.61 22.12 13.63
CA ASN A 342 -12.01 23.07 12.72
C ASN A 342 -11.62 24.33 13.52
N ALA A 343 -10.35 24.65 13.54
CA ALA A 343 -9.81 25.79 14.30
C ALA A 343 -10.42 27.16 13.92
N SER A 344 -11.07 27.26 12.74
CA SER A 344 -11.73 28.48 12.28
C SER A 344 -13.06 28.79 12.99
N ASP A 345 -13.71 27.77 13.58
CA ASP A 345 -15.08 27.90 14.07
C ASP A 345 -15.16 28.24 15.56
N TYR A 346 -14.00 28.33 16.28
CA TYR A 346 -13.97 28.24 17.74
C TYR A 346 -13.00 29.22 18.39
N ARG A 347 -13.28 30.53 18.29
CA ARG A 347 -12.41 31.51 18.91
C ARG A 347 -12.56 31.62 20.44
N ASP A 348 -13.66 31.11 21.04
CA ASP A 348 -14.01 31.36 22.45
C ASP A 348 -14.33 30.10 23.28
N PHE A 349 -13.96 28.89 22.85
CA PHE A 349 -14.25 27.64 23.58
C PHE A 349 -13.51 27.45 24.91
N TYR A 350 -12.53 28.27 25.20
CA TYR A 350 -11.90 28.25 26.53
C TYR A 350 -12.80 28.81 27.64
N ILE A 351 -13.88 29.53 27.26
CA ILE A 351 -14.80 30.18 28.21
C ILE A 351 -15.94 29.24 28.61
N PHE A 352 -16.33 28.30 27.76
CA PHE A 352 -17.44 27.37 28.03
C PHE A 352 -17.28 26.05 27.29
N ARG A 353 -18.01 25.03 27.72
CA ARG A 353 -18.11 23.75 27.03
C ARG A 353 -19.43 23.64 26.32
N GLN A 354 -19.44 23.05 25.12
CA GLN A 354 -20.62 23.00 24.27
C GLN A 354 -20.82 21.61 23.67
N LEU A 355 -22.09 21.14 23.67
CA LEU A 355 -22.58 20.05 22.86
C LEU A 355 -23.48 20.63 21.77
N ASN A 356 -23.17 20.36 20.51
CA ASN A 356 -23.93 20.84 19.35
C ASN A 356 -24.58 19.67 18.62
N ALA A 357 -25.79 19.88 18.10
CA ALA A 357 -26.45 18.99 17.17
C ALA A 357 -26.63 19.68 15.81
N VAL A 358 -26.79 18.87 14.74
CA VAL A 358 -26.94 19.30 13.33
C VAL A 358 -28.04 20.36 13.16
N ASN A 359 -29.13 20.22 13.88
CA ASN A 359 -30.28 21.13 13.86
C ASN A 359 -30.08 22.44 14.65
N ARG A 360 -28.83 22.77 14.99
CA ARG A 360 -28.43 23.92 15.82
C ARG A 360 -28.92 23.89 17.25
N SER A 361 -29.43 22.76 17.75
CA SER A 361 -29.68 22.60 19.19
C SER A 361 -28.34 22.50 19.92
N ARG A 362 -28.25 23.13 21.11
CA ARG A 362 -27.00 23.26 21.87
C ARG A 362 -27.22 23.08 23.35
N ILE A 363 -26.22 22.53 24.01
CA ILE A 363 -26.08 22.59 25.46
C ILE A 363 -24.77 23.32 25.73
N ASN A 364 -24.84 24.49 26.32
CA ASN A 364 -23.67 25.27 26.73
C ASN A 364 -23.51 25.19 28.26
N LEU A 365 -22.31 24.83 28.69
CA LEU A 365 -21.92 24.80 30.11
C LEU A 365 -20.95 25.94 30.37
N PHE A 366 -21.43 26.98 31.04
CA PHE A 366 -20.64 28.13 31.50
C PHE A 366 -20.30 27.95 32.99
N ASP A 367 -19.38 28.73 33.50
CA ASP A 367 -18.96 28.64 34.92
C ASP A 367 -20.13 28.77 35.88
N GLN A 368 -21.11 29.64 35.58
CA GLN A 368 -22.22 29.95 36.48
C GLN A 368 -23.61 29.63 35.89
N ASN A 369 -23.70 29.08 34.68
CA ASN A 369 -24.98 28.72 34.09
C ASN A 369 -24.90 27.56 33.11
N VAL A 370 -26.04 26.88 32.94
CA VAL A 370 -26.27 25.90 31.89
C VAL A 370 -27.38 26.41 30.98
N TYR A 371 -27.09 26.43 29.67
CA TYR A 371 -28.01 26.92 28.67
C TYR A 371 -28.32 25.86 27.63
N PHE A 372 -29.59 25.50 27.51
CA PHE A 372 -30.14 24.63 26.47
C PHE A 372 -30.81 25.49 25.43
N SER A 373 -30.46 25.34 24.16
CA SER A 373 -31.15 26.02 23.07
C SER A 373 -31.59 25.04 21.99
N GLY A 374 -32.82 25.15 21.56
CA GLY A 374 -33.40 24.46 20.40
C GLY A 374 -33.33 25.30 19.13
N ALA A 375 -33.70 24.69 17.98
CA ALA A 375 -33.56 25.31 16.68
C ALA A 375 -34.41 26.59 16.49
N GLU A 376 -35.59 26.71 17.13
CA GLU A 376 -36.56 27.78 16.87
C GLU A 376 -36.70 28.74 18.06
N LYS A 377 -35.60 29.25 18.61
CA LYS A 377 -35.59 30.14 19.81
C LYS A 377 -36.15 29.50 21.08
N ASN A 378 -36.24 28.16 21.12
CA ASN A 378 -36.54 27.45 22.34
C ASN A 378 -35.31 27.47 23.25
N ASN A 379 -35.48 27.84 24.51
CA ASN A 379 -34.37 27.87 25.44
C ASN A 379 -34.79 27.48 26.87
N LEU A 380 -33.85 26.90 27.60
CA LEU A 380 -33.91 26.72 29.03
C LEU A 380 -32.55 27.19 29.58
N SER A 381 -32.56 28.17 30.49
CA SER A 381 -31.37 28.67 31.18
C SER A 381 -31.49 28.38 32.66
N LEU A 382 -30.44 27.75 33.19
CA LEU A 382 -30.25 27.52 34.64
C LEU A 382 -29.08 28.38 35.07
N SER A 383 -29.34 29.44 35.82
CA SER A 383 -28.34 30.39 36.28
C SER A 383 -28.41 30.53 37.83
N ASP A 384 -27.33 31.03 38.40
CA ASP A 384 -27.36 31.37 39.82
C ASP A 384 -28.45 32.38 40.09
N GLY A 385 -29.38 32.03 40.95
CA GLY A 385 -30.52 32.86 41.37
C GLY A 385 -31.74 32.83 40.48
N TYR A 386 -31.76 32.23 39.23
CA TYR A 386 -32.99 32.12 38.46
C TYR A 386 -32.97 31.02 37.41
N ILE A 387 -34.17 30.52 37.05
CA ILE A 387 -34.40 29.62 35.95
C ILE A 387 -35.35 30.34 34.96
N SER A 388 -34.99 30.30 33.65
CA SER A 388 -35.87 30.79 32.61
C SER A 388 -36.13 29.76 31.56
N MET A 389 -37.38 29.65 31.11
CA MET A 389 -37.82 28.89 29.93
C MET A 389 -38.48 29.82 28.94
N GLY A 390 -38.05 29.74 27.68
CA GLY A 390 -38.57 30.56 26.62
C GLY A 390 -38.86 29.78 25.35
N ASN A 391 -39.91 30.12 24.66
CA ASN A 391 -40.30 29.53 23.39
C ASN A 391 -40.95 30.60 22.52
N SER A 392 -40.80 30.51 21.20
CA SER A 392 -41.40 31.43 20.24
C SER A 392 -42.85 31.13 19.88
N ARG A 393 -43.39 29.97 20.28
CA ARG A 393 -44.74 29.53 19.96
C ARG A 393 -45.54 29.15 21.21
N ASN A 394 -45.35 27.93 21.70
CA ASN A 394 -46.12 27.37 22.82
C ASN A 394 -45.22 26.76 23.84
N LEU A 395 -45.46 27.05 25.11
CA LEU A 395 -44.89 26.34 26.26
C LEU A 395 -45.99 25.53 26.95
N GLU A 396 -45.91 24.24 26.92
CA GLU A 396 -46.84 23.33 27.61
C GLU A 396 -46.14 22.70 28.81
N ILE A 397 -46.79 22.75 29.99
CA ILE A 397 -46.41 22.08 31.21
C ILE A 397 -47.54 21.22 31.64
N SER A 398 -47.39 19.89 31.49
CA SER A 398 -48.43 18.93 31.85
C SER A 398 -47.91 17.81 32.76
N SER A 399 -48.78 17.29 33.59
CA SER A 399 -48.47 16.17 34.48
C SER A 399 -49.69 15.28 34.66
N ARG A 400 -49.47 13.93 34.67
CA ARG A 400 -50.54 12.96 34.92
C ARG A 400 -51.01 12.91 36.37
N LYS A 401 -50.29 13.53 37.31
CA LYS A 401 -50.64 13.52 38.73
C LYS A 401 -50.81 14.95 39.26
N ASN A 402 -49.71 15.66 39.48
CA ASN A 402 -49.74 16.98 40.12
C ASN A 402 -48.73 17.92 39.47
N ILE A 403 -49.06 19.18 39.34
CA ILE A 403 -48.16 20.29 39.15
C ILE A 403 -48.25 21.14 40.39
N ILE A 404 -47.14 21.28 41.15
CA ILE A 404 -47.08 22.08 42.38
C ILE A 404 -46.20 23.29 42.13
N MET A 405 -46.75 24.47 42.30
CA MET A 405 -45.98 25.73 42.27
C MET A 405 -45.99 26.32 43.67
N GLY A 406 -44.80 26.40 44.29
CA GLY A 406 -44.61 26.96 45.61
C GLY A 406 -43.68 28.17 45.53
N ALA A 407 -44.18 29.34 45.92
CA ALA A 407 -43.38 30.57 45.97
C ALA A 407 -43.98 31.55 46.96
N LYS A 408 -43.18 32.51 47.44
CA LYS A 408 -43.68 33.63 48.25
C LYS A 408 -44.65 34.50 47.44
N LYS A 409 -44.47 34.60 46.11
CA LYS A 409 -45.36 35.28 45.19
C LYS A 409 -45.32 34.60 43.83
N VAL A 410 -46.54 34.28 43.26
CA VAL A 410 -46.72 33.80 41.90
C VAL A 410 -47.38 34.91 41.09
N VAL A 411 -46.83 35.26 39.97
CA VAL A 411 -47.38 36.25 39.02
C VAL A 411 -47.55 35.58 37.68
N VAL A 412 -48.76 35.63 37.14
CA VAL A 412 -49.14 35.16 35.82
C VAL A 412 -49.57 36.37 35.01
N ILE A 413 -48.96 36.60 33.86
CA ILE A 413 -49.32 37.72 32.96
C ILE A 413 -49.68 37.09 31.61
N ALA A 414 -50.89 37.34 31.15
CA ALA A 414 -51.35 37.04 29.78
C ALA A 414 -51.60 38.35 29.06
N LEU A 415 -51.19 38.45 27.78
CA LEU A 415 -51.39 39.64 26.98
C LEU A 415 -52.80 39.68 26.40
N ASP A 416 -53.36 38.52 26.04
CA ASP A 416 -54.69 38.41 25.42
C ASP A 416 -55.70 37.72 26.34
N GLU A 417 -55.46 36.48 26.76
CA GLU A 417 -56.42 35.69 27.52
C GLU A 417 -55.75 34.83 28.57
N LEU A 418 -56.35 34.72 29.75
CA LEU A 418 -55.98 33.82 30.83
C LEU A 418 -57.19 32.91 31.16
N ASN A 419 -57.11 31.62 30.78
CA ASN A 419 -58.16 30.65 31.12
C ASN A 419 -57.67 29.75 32.26
N ILE A 420 -58.43 29.67 33.34
CA ILE A 420 -58.22 28.74 34.46
C ILE A 420 -59.45 27.85 34.51
N CYS A 421 -59.31 26.57 34.11
CA CYS A 421 -60.40 25.61 34.11
C CYS A 421 -60.09 24.48 35.12
N GLN A 422 -61.10 23.96 35.79
CA GLN A 422 -61.02 22.76 36.60
C GLN A 422 -62.01 21.78 36.01
N ASP A 423 -61.52 20.62 35.54
CA ASP A 423 -62.36 19.48 35.09
C ASP A 423 -62.84 18.64 36.26
#